data_403374fdd46fdb11e4f967adc28c0a07
#
_entry.id   403374fdd46fdb11e4f967adc28c0a07
#
_cell.length_a   1.000
_cell.length_b   1.000
_cell.length_c   1.000
_cell.angle_alpha   90.00
_cell.angle_beta   90.00
_cell.angle_gamma   90.00
#
_symmetry.space_group_name_H-M   'P 1'
#
loop_
_entity.id
_entity.type
_entity.pdbx_description
1 polymer ?
#
loop_
_entity_poly.entity_id
_entity_poly.type
_entity_poly.pdbx_seq_one_letter_code
_entity_poly.pdbx_strand_id
1 'polypeptide(L)'
;MPYPVDDPKLDRVRRMLEERRLDAVVVRAPDNVLYLTNYWPMKGYAAAIFPADGEPTLIALDPQLKDAQRNAWTGDIRTFSGYHPSDPRPPVARSLDLCLDVLRERRLTRRVGIELSNFSQGCDRMVGEPTVYTQGYFDAFEAVAREVVDATPLLSEARAIKTAQEIDRMRMANELAALGMEHARDRIQPGMKESEVGAMIEGHIHAVGVGYKGVVEMARAFTLVWSGPGIATFTATGSRPVEEHEPTLVELWVCADGYWTDLTKNLCPGTLTPRYSELLDLLLATLSASADFSRDGASLAELDRLVRARIEGGGYPGQPSHPIAHGVGARGHEPPYAHQAGTGIMRSGMVLAIEPAAYWEGGGGLRVEDNFLIGRGPSEKLCSYPDDFRRV
;
A
#
# COMPACT_ATOMS: atom_id res chain seq x y z
N MET A 1 22.39 -8.14 -1.71
CA MET A 1 21.00 -7.78 -1.41
C MET A 1 20.98 -6.40 -0.78
N PRO A 2 20.18 -5.48 -1.28
CA PRO A 2 20.07 -4.16 -0.67
C PRO A 2 19.42 -4.22 0.73
N TYR A 3 18.60 -5.24 0.99
CA TYR A 3 17.92 -5.42 2.27
C TYR A 3 18.31 -6.76 2.92
N PRO A 4 18.80 -6.76 4.17
CA PRO A 4 19.10 -7.98 4.90
C PRO A 4 17.83 -8.80 5.19
N VAL A 5 17.99 -10.08 5.56
CA VAL A 5 16.85 -10.92 5.95
C VAL A 5 16.15 -10.31 7.16
N ASP A 6 14.83 -10.20 7.09
CA ASP A 6 13.97 -9.70 8.18
C ASP A 6 13.50 -10.86 9.04
N ASP A 7 14.42 -11.43 9.85
CA ASP A 7 14.12 -12.57 10.71
C ASP A 7 12.92 -12.33 11.64
N PRO A 8 12.75 -11.16 12.29
CA PRO A 8 11.57 -10.90 13.12
C PRO A 8 10.24 -11.07 12.37
N LYS A 9 10.20 -10.66 11.08
CA LYS A 9 9.03 -10.85 10.21
C LYS A 9 8.78 -12.32 9.92
N LEU A 10 9.81 -13.02 9.43
CA LEU A 10 9.69 -14.43 9.02
C LEU A 10 9.34 -15.33 10.19
N ASP A 11 9.95 -15.10 11.36
CA ASP A 11 9.65 -15.84 12.58
C ASP A 11 8.23 -15.60 13.10
N ARG A 12 7.72 -14.38 12.94
CA ARG A 12 6.31 -14.10 13.24
C ARG A 12 5.38 -14.93 12.36
N VAL A 13 5.63 -14.97 11.05
CA VAL A 13 4.83 -15.78 10.13
C VAL A 13 4.91 -17.27 10.47
N ARG A 14 6.10 -17.80 10.78
CA ARG A 14 6.26 -19.20 11.20
C ARG A 14 5.43 -19.53 12.44
N ARG A 15 5.50 -18.72 13.49
CA ARG A 15 4.64 -18.90 14.68
C ARG A 15 3.16 -18.90 14.33
N MET A 16 2.72 -17.99 13.47
CA MET A 16 1.31 -17.94 13.04
C MET A 16 0.90 -19.19 12.25
N LEU A 17 1.79 -19.80 11.47
CA LEU A 17 1.55 -21.06 10.78
C LEU A 17 1.45 -22.22 11.79
N GLU A 18 2.36 -22.29 12.76
CA GLU A 18 2.36 -23.30 13.83
C GLU A 18 1.08 -23.25 14.67
N GLU A 19 0.68 -22.04 15.14
CA GLU A 19 -0.56 -21.82 15.90
C GLU A 19 -1.80 -22.29 15.15
N ARG A 20 -1.83 -22.11 13.81
CA ARG A 20 -2.91 -22.53 12.93
C ARG A 20 -2.72 -23.96 12.39
N ARG A 21 -1.65 -24.65 12.78
CA ARG A 21 -1.29 -26.00 12.34
C ARG A 21 -1.20 -26.11 10.81
N LEU A 22 -0.65 -25.09 10.15
CA LEU A 22 -0.38 -25.10 8.72
C LEU A 22 1.01 -25.66 8.45
N ASP A 23 1.13 -26.55 7.46
CA ASP A 23 2.44 -27.02 6.99
C ASP A 23 3.17 -25.90 6.24
N ALA A 24 2.42 -25.12 5.46
CA ALA A 24 2.91 -23.99 4.68
C ALA A 24 1.79 -23.04 4.29
N VAL A 25 2.18 -21.83 3.84
CA VAL A 25 1.34 -20.95 3.05
C VAL A 25 1.91 -20.79 1.65
N VAL A 26 1.04 -20.80 0.64
CA VAL A 26 1.38 -20.53 -0.76
C VAL A 26 0.77 -19.21 -1.18
N VAL A 27 1.62 -18.33 -1.72
CA VAL A 27 1.22 -16.99 -2.15
C VAL A 27 1.67 -16.73 -3.59
N ARG A 28 0.90 -15.91 -4.31
CA ARG A 28 1.23 -15.48 -5.68
C ARG A 28 0.93 -14.00 -5.94
N ALA A 29 0.23 -13.32 -5.04
CA ALA A 29 0.11 -11.87 -5.13
C ALA A 29 1.51 -11.25 -4.98
N PRO A 30 1.92 -10.35 -5.86
CA PRO A 30 3.28 -9.82 -5.89
C PRO A 30 3.76 -9.22 -4.57
N ASP A 31 2.86 -8.58 -3.85
CA ASP A 31 3.12 -8.00 -2.52
C ASP A 31 3.29 -9.06 -1.42
N ASN A 32 2.57 -10.19 -1.49
CA ASN A 32 2.76 -11.29 -0.56
C ASN A 32 4.02 -12.11 -0.89
N VAL A 33 4.37 -12.26 -2.19
CA VAL A 33 5.66 -12.82 -2.61
C VAL A 33 6.80 -11.95 -2.07
N LEU A 34 6.73 -10.62 -2.26
CA LEU A 34 7.68 -9.67 -1.70
C LEU A 34 7.77 -9.81 -0.17
N TYR A 35 6.63 -9.83 0.50
CA TYR A 35 6.56 -9.87 1.96
C TYR A 35 7.28 -11.08 2.56
N LEU A 36 7.13 -12.25 1.94
CA LEU A 36 7.68 -13.52 2.43
C LEU A 36 9.10 -13.83 1.92
N THR A 37 9.52 -13.22 0.80
CA THR A 37 10.80 -13.58 0.16
C THR A 37 11.71 -12.40 -0.19
N ASN A 38 11.26 -11.17 0.01
CA ASN A 38 11.91 -9.94 -0.46
C ASN A 38 12.07 -9.84 -1.99
N TYR A 39 11.47 -10.73 -2.74
CA TYR A 39 11.47 -10.66 -4.19
C TYR A 39 10.17 -10.04 -4.70
N TRP A 40 10.27 -8.86 -5.32
CA TRP A 40 9.12 -8.20 -5.93
C TRP A 40 9.06 -8.55 -7.42
N PRO A 41 8.16 -9.48 -7.82
CA PRO A 41 8.17 -10.00 -9.17
C PRO A 41 7.69 -8.96 -10.19
N MET A 42 8.45 -8.82 -11.28
CA MET A 42 8.08 -7.96 -12.41
C MET A 42 6.83 -8.47 -13.15
N LYS A 43 6.59 -9.78 -13.11
CA LYS A 43 5.41 -10.44 -13.70
C LYS A 43 4.69 -11.25 -12.63
N GLY A 44 3.38 -11.17 -12.60
CA GLY A 44 2.49 -11.86 -11.64
C GLY A 44 2.39 -13.38 -11.85
N TYR A 45 3.44 -14.01 -12.34
CA TYR A 45 3.55 -15.47 -12.49
C TYR A 45 4.39 -16.11 -11.39
N ALA A 46 5.08 -15.30 -10.58
CA ALA A 46 5.84 -15.80 -9.45
C ALA A 46 4.92 -16.32 -8.36
N ALA A 47 5.47 -17.22 -7.55
CA ALA A 47 4.80 -17.72 -6.34
C ALA A 47 5.85 -17.96 -5.26
N ALA A 48 5.42 -17.98 -4.00
CA ALA A 48 6.26 -18.40 -2.90
C ALA A 48 5.53 -19.44 -2.05
N ILE A 49 6.27 -20.49 -1.64
CA ILE A 49 5.84 -21.46 -0.65
C ILE A 49 6.64 -21.17 0.62
N PHE A 50 5.95 -20.73 1.65
CA PHE A 50 6.56 -20.41 2.95
C PHE A 50 6.15 -21.47 3.97
N PRO A 51 7.05 -22.41 4.34
CA PRO A 51 6.75 -23.48 5.27
C PRO A 51 6.80 -23.01 6.73
N ALA A 52 6.13 -23.72 7.61
CA ALA A 52 6.24 -23.52 9.05
C ALA A 52 7.66 -23.80 9.57
N ASP A 53 8.36 -24.74 8.94
CA ASP A 53 9.75 -25.06 9.23
C ASP A 53 10.57 -25.15 7.95
N GLY A 54 11.79 -24.58 8.00
CA GLY A 54 12.73 -24.58 6.91
C GLY A 54 12.67 -23.33 6.01
N GLU A 55 13.42 -23.39 4.92
CA GLU A 55 13.61 -22.28 3.98
C GLU A 55 12.40 -22.12 3.06
N PRO A 56 11.97 -20.88 2.73
CA PRO A 56 10.97 -20.65 1.70
C PRO A 56 11.44 -21.13 0.32
N THR A 57 10.50 -21.55 -0.54
CA THR A 57 10.77 -21.77 -1.96
C THR A 57 10.17 -20.64 -2.76
N LEU A 58 10.98 -19.98 -3.58
CA LEU A 58 10.54 -18.97 -4.56
C LEU A 58 10.42 -19.62 -5.95
N ILE A 59 9.29 -19.39 -6.61
CA ILE A 59 9.05 -19.80 -8.00
C ILE A 59 9.05 -18.55 -8.87
N ALA A 60 9.91 -18.51 -9.89
CA ALA A 60 10.08 -17.36 -10.77
C ALA A 60 10.24 -17.77 -12.24
N LEU A 61 10.06 -16.83 -13.17
CA LEU A 61 10.37 -17.04 -14.58
C LEU A 61 11.89 -17.16 -14.81
N ASP A 62 12.31 -18.04 -15.73
CA ASP A 62 13.72 -18.22 -16.10
C ASP A 62 14.47 -16.90 -16.36
N PRO A 63 13.93 -15.91 -17.10
CA PRO A 63 14.62 -14.65 -17.33
C PRO A 63 14.82 -13.80 -16.06
N GLN A 64 14.05 -14.07 -15.00
CA GLN A 64 14.10 -13.33 -13.72
C GLN A 64 15.04 -13.99 -12.70
N LEU A 65 15.66 -15.13 -13.01
CA LEU A 65 16.49 -15.88 -12.07
C LEU A 65 17.60 -15.04 -11.43
N LYS A 66 18.32 -14.25 -12.24
CA LYS A 66 19.43 -13.42 -11.72
C LYS A 66 18.94 -12.34 -10.77
N ASP A 67 17.79 -11.75 -11.06
CA ASP A 67 17.18 -10.77 -10.21
C ASP A 67 16.67 -11.40 -8.90
N ALA A 68 16.01 -12.55 -9.00
CA ALA A 68 15.59 -13.32 -7.83
C ALA A 68 16.77 -13.74 -6.94
N GLN A 69 17.86 -14.25 -7.51
CA GLN A 69 19.08 -14.60 -6.77
C GLN A 69 19.74 -13.42 -6.07
N ARG A 70 19.61 -12.21 -6.63
CA ARG A 70 20.15 -10.99 -6.04
C ARG A 70 19.31 -10.51 -4.87
N ASN A 71 18.00 -10.61 -4.95
CA ASN A 71 17.07 -9.91 -4.06
C ASN A 71 16.34 -10.83 -3.06
N ALA A 72 16.13 -12.10 -3.39
CA ALA A 72 15.38 -13.00 -2.52
C ALA A 72 16.15 -13.38 -1.24
N TRP A 73 15.41 -13.56 -0.16
CA TRP A 73 15.91 -14.07 1.13
C TRP A 73 15.99 -15.59 1.21
N THR A 74 15.89 -16.26 0.08
CA THR A 74 15.96 -17.72 -0.01
C THR A 74 16.93 -18.15 -1.11
N GLY A 75 17.61 -19.28 -0.90
CA GLY A 75 18.43 -19.96 -1.91
C GLY A 75 17.63 -20.99 -2.71
N ASP A 76 16.47 -21.46 -2.23
CA ASP A 76 15.60 -22.40 -2.98
C ASP A 76 14.73 -21.64 -3.99
N ILE A 77 15.34 -21.38 -5.15
CA ILE A 77 14.68 -20.69 -6.28
C ILE A 77 14.45 -21.69 -7.38
N ARG A 78 13.18 -21.93 -7.71
CA ARG A 78 12.74 -22.80 -8.80
C ARG A 78 12.27 -21.94 -9.97
N THR A 79 12.67 -22.32 -11.18
CA THR A 79 12.28 -21.53 -12.36
C THR A 79 11.50 -22.35 -13.38
N PHE A 80 10.72 -21.64 -14.17
CA PHE A 80 9.97 -22.21 -15.30
C PHE A 80 10.05 -21.29 -16.50
N SER A 81 9.90 -21.88 -17.70
CA SER A 81 9.87 -21.11 -18.94
C SER A 81 8.52 -20.42 -19.15
N GLY A 82 8.56 -19.15 -19.55
CA GLY A 82 7.37 -18.40 -19.96
C GLY A 82 6.73 -18.96 -21.25
N TYR A 83 7.55 -19.64 -22.11
CA TYR A 83 7.10 -20.30 -23.33
C TYR A 83 7.66 -21.72 -23.37
N HIS A 84 6.81 -22.68 -23.73
CA HIS A 84 7.23 -24.04 -23.95
C HIS A 84 6.62 -24.58 -25.28
N PRO A 85 7.42 -25.07 -26.22
CA PRO A 85 6.93 -25.39 -27.57
C PRO A 85 5.90 -26.52 -27.59
N SER A 86 5.92 -27.43 -26.63
CA SER A 86 4.99 -28.56 -26.53
C SER A 86 3.93 -28.40 -25.39
N ASP A 87 3.91 -27.28 -24.66
CA ASP A 87 2.90 -27.00 -23.64
C ASP A 87 2.19 -25.68 -23.96
N PRO A 88 0.96 -25.73 -24.51
CA PRO A 88 0.21 -24.54 -24.89
C PRO A 88 -0.42 -23.81 -23.69
N ARG A 89 -0.32 -24.34 -22.47
CA ARG A 89 -0.91 -23.73 -21.28
C ARG A 89 -0.22 -22.39 -20.96
N PRO A 90 -0.91 -21.45 -20.33
CA PRO A 90 -0.32 -20.18 -19.94
C PRO A 90 0.79 -20.36 -18.89
N PRO A 91 1.76 -19.42 -18.78
CA PRO A 91 2.86 -19.51 -17.83
C PRO A 91 2.44 -19.78 -16.38
N VAL A 92 1.28 -19.22 -15.95
CA VAL A 92 0.75 -19.42 -14.59
C VAL A 92 0.44 -20.89 -14.29
N ALA A 93 0.10 -21.70 -15.30
CA ALA A 93 -0.16 -23.13 -15.10
C ALA A 93 1.15 -23.88 -14.76
N ARG A 94 2.26 -23.53 -15.43
CA ARG A 94 3.58 -24.12 -15.12
C ARG A 94 4.11 -23.66 -13.75
N SER A 95 3.85 -22.41 -13.36
CA SER A 95 4.13 -21.94 -12.01
C SER A 95 3.34 -22.75 -10.96
N LEU A 96 2.06 -22.99 -11.23
CA LEU A 96 1.20 -23.79 -10.34
C LEU A 96 1.72 -25.23 -10.24
N ASP A 97 2.07 -25.88 -11.36
CA ASP A 97 2.64 -27.23 -11.35
C ASP A 97 3.86 -27.32 -10.42
N LEU A 98 4.79 -26.35 -10.51
CA LEU A 98 5.95 -26.30 -9.62
C LEU A 98 5.56 -26.10 -8.14
N CYS A 99 4.55 -25.30 -7.86
CA CYS A 99 4.04 -25.16 -6.48
C CYS A 99 3.60 -26.53 -5.93
N LEU A 100 2.81 -27.25 -6.72
CA LEU A 100 2.28 -28.56 -6.31
C LEU A 100 3.40 -29.60 -6.17
N ASP A 101 4.42 -29.56 -7.04
CA ASP A 101 5.58 -30.46 -6.96
C ASP A 101 6.43 -30.19 -5.73
N VAL A 102 6.69 -28.93 -5.39
CA VAL A 102 7.40 -28.54 -4.16
C VAL A 102 6.64 -29.00 -2.92
N LEU A 103 5.32 -28.84 -2.89
CA LEU A 103 4.51 -29.33 -1.76
C LEU A 103 4.64 -30.84 -1.57
N ARG A 104 4.63 -31.64 -2.66
CA ARG A 104 4.82 -33.07 -2.64
C ARG A 104 6.24 -33.47 -2.21
N GLU A 105 7.25 -32.87 -2.85
CA GLU A 105 8.68 -33.11 -2.59
C GLU A 105 9.03 -32.88 -1.12
N ARG A 106 8.54 -31.76 -0.55
CA ARG A 106 8.80 -31.35 0.82
C ARG A 106 7.80 -31.93 1.83
N ARG A 107 6.83 -32.74 1.38
CA ARG A 107 5.78 -33.36 2.21
C ARG A 107 4.92 -32.35 2.99
N LEU A 108 4.69 -31.17 2.41
CA LEU A 108 3.87 -30.10 2.95
C LEU A 108 2.41 -30.27 2.45
N THR A 109 1.78 -31.40 2.79
CA THR A 109 0.51 -31.82 2.18
C THR A 109 -0.59 -32.17 3.17
N ARG A 110 -0.40 -31.90 4.46
CA ARG A 110 -1.45 -32.16 5.45
C ARG A 110 -2.47 -31.01 5.49
N ARG A 111 -1.98 -29.79 5.75
CA ARG A 111 -2.81 -28.60 5.83
C ARG A 111 -2.07 -27.40 5.24
N VAL A 112 -2.55 -26.91 4.11
CA VAL A 112 -1.91 -25.84 3.33
C VAL A 112 -2.78 -24.62 3.32
N GLY A 113 -2.21 -23.47 3.66
CA GLY A 113 -2.85 -22.17 3.47
C GLY A 113 -2.60 -21.65 2.07
N ILE A 114 -3.62 -21.14 1.40
CA ILE A 114 -3.46 -20.38 0.16
C ILE A 114 -4.17 -19.04 0.30
N GLU A 115 -3.66 -18.02 -0.38
CA GLU A 115 -4.38 -16.75 -0.45
C GLU A 115 -5.54 -16.86 -1.44
N LEU A 116 -6.73 -16.45 -1.05
CA LEU A 116 -7.95 -16.50 -1.88
C LEU A 116 -8.41 -15.12 -2.33
N SER A 117 -7.91 -14.07 -1.71
CA SER A 117 -8.20 -12.70 -2.09
C SER A 117 -7.03 -11.79 -1.73
N ASN A 118 -7.02 -10.60 -2.25
CA ASN A 118 -6.11 -9.55 -1.84
C ASN A 118 -6.59 -8.78 -0.61
N PHE A 119 -7.68 -9.18 0.01
CA PHE A 119 -8.28 -8.59 1.21
C PHE A 119 -8.58 -7.09 1.12
N SER A 120 -8.28 -6.47 -0.02
CA SER A 120 -8.51 -5.06 -0.23
C SER A 120 -9.96 -4.79 -0.60
N GLN A 121 -10.36 -3.54 -0.50
CA GLN A 121 -11.68 -3.07 -0.92
C GLN A 121 -11.92 -3.15 -2.43
N GLY A 122 -10.91 -3.50 -3.19
CA GLY A 122 -10.95 -3.62 -4.65
C GLY A 122 -9.56 -3.61 -5.25
N CYS A 123 -9.51 -3.64 -6.57
CA CYS A 123 -8.26 -3.50 -7.32
C CYS A 123 -8.13 -2.05 -7.76
N ASP A 124 -7.07 -1.39 -7.32
CA ASP A 124 -6.76 -0.04 -7.75
C ASP A 124 -6.12 -0.04 -9.14
N ARG A 125 -6.35 1.03 -9.89
CA ARG A 125 -5.67 1.26 -11.17
C ARG A 125 -4.15 1.29 -11.04
N MET A 126 -3.64 1.60 -9.85
CA MET A 126 -2.22 1.68 -9.53
C MET A 126 -1.48 0.36 -9.71
N VAL A 127 -2.12 -0.76 -9.39
CA VAL A 127 -1.48 -2.09 -9.43
C VAL A 127 -1.57 -2.75 -10.80
N GLY A 128 -2.24 -2.14 -11.78
CA GLY A 128 -2.40 -2.71 -13.10
C GLY A 128 -3.31 -3.94 -13.09
N GLU A 129 -2.81 -5.07 -13.60
CA GLU A 129 -3.57 -6.32 -13.64
C GLU A 129 -3.67 -6.95 -12.25
N PRO A 130 -4.88 -7.13 -11.70
CA PRO A 130 -5.05 -7.75 -10.38
C PRO A 130 -4.75 -9.24 -10.43
N THR A 131 -4.32 -9.79 -9.31
CA THR A 131 -4.24 -11.23 -9.14
C THR A 131 -5.65 -11.81 -9.07
N VAL A 132 -5.97 -12.69 -10.02
CA VAL A 132 -7.27 -13.36 -10.08
C VAL A 132 -7.14 -14.77 -9.50
N TYR A 133 -8.01 -15.09 -8.56
CA TYR A 133 -8.12 -16.41 -7.95
C TYR A 133 -9.32 -17.15 -8.55
N THR A 134 -9.07 -18.30 -9.14
CA THR A 134 -10.12 -19.11 -9.79
C THR A 134 -10.38 -20.37 -8.99
N GLN A 135 -11.58 -20.97 -9.15
CA GLN A 135 -11.90 -22.25 -8.53
C GLN A 135 -10.88 -23.32 -8.92
N GLY A 136 -10.48 -23.38 -10.20
CA GLY A 136 -9.47 -24.35 -10.65
C GLY A 136 -8.08 -24.19 -10.00
N TYR A 137 -7.74 -22.98 -9.54
CA TYR A 137 -6.52 -22.77 -8.73
C TYR A 137 -6.67 -23.42 -7.36
N PHE A 138 -7.79 -23.24 -6.70
CA PHE A 138 -8.10 -23.87 -5.42
C PHE A 138 -8.14 -25.40 -5.53
N ASP A 139 -8.89 -25.92 -6.50
CA ASP A 139 -9.04 -27.37 -6.74
C ASP A 139 -7.69 -28.08 -6.97
N ALA A 140 -6.74 -27.41 -7.59
CA ALA A 140 -5.41 -27.96 -7.83
C ALA A 140 -4.65 -28.22 -6.49
N PHE A 141 -4.81 -27.37 -5.50
CA PHE A 141 -4.24 -27.60 -4.16
C PHE A 141 -4.99 -28.68 -3.40
N GLU A 142 -6.32 -28.75 -3.49
CA GLU A 142 -7.13 -29.84 -2.89
C GLU A 142 -6.77 -31.22 -3.44
N ALA A 143 -6.28 -31.29 -4.68
CA ALA A 143 -5.79 -32.55 -5.27
C ALA A 143 -4.45 -33.02 -4.65
N VAL A 144 -3.73 -32.18 -3.92
CA VAL A 144 -2.40 -32.47 -3.35
C VAL A 144 -2.42 -32.45 -1.83
N ALA A 145 -3.09 -31.49 -1.24
CA ALA A 145 -3.17 -31.32 0.21
C ALA A 145 -4.44 -32.00 0.78
N ARG A 146 -4.32 -32.55 1.98
CA ARG A 146 -5.45 -33.16 2.69
C ARG A 146 -6.51 -32.10 3.10
N GLU A 147 -6.06 -30.90 3.41
CA GLU A 147 -6.87 -29.76 3.78
C GLU A 147 -6.28 -28.49 3.20
N VAL A 148 -7.08 -27.70 2.51
CA VAL A 148 -6.71 -26.37 1.98
C VAL A 148 -7.54 -25.31 2.71
N VAL A 149 -6.91 -24.26 3.19
CA VAL A 149 -7.56 -23.20 3.95
C VAL A 149 -7.22 -21.83 3.40
N ASP A 150 -8.12 -20.87 3.58
CA ASP A 150 -7.86 -19.47 3.27
C ASP A 150 -6.84 -18.88 4.24
N ALA A 151 -5.68 -18.51 3.73
CA ALA A 151 -4.62 -17.84 4.47
C ALA A 151 -4.65 -16.31 4.35
N THR A 152 -5.62 -15.74 3.63
CA THR A 152 -5.74 -14.30 3.47
C THR A 152 -5.80 -13.55 4.81
N PRO A 153 -6.62 -14.01 5.81
CA PRO A 153 -6.65 -13.36 7.12
C PRO A 153 -5.30 -13.42 7.86
N LEU A 154 -4.58 -14.55 7.76
CA LEU A 154 -3.25 -14.70 8.37
C LEU A 154 -2.25 -13.70 7.79
N LEU A 155 -2.22 -13.59 6.46
CA LEU A 155 -1.31 -12.66 5.77
C LEU A 155 -1.64 -11.20 6.12
N SER A 156 -2.91 -10.85 6.21
CA SER A 156 -3.36 -9.51 6.60
C SER A 156 -2.95 -9.17 8.03
N GLU A 157 -3.11 -10.10 8.97
CA GLU A 157 -2.69 -9.95 10.35
C GLU A 157 -1.17 -9.82 10.48
N ALA A 158 -0.41 -10.65 9.74
CA ALA A 158 1.05 -10.60 9.73
C ALA A 158 1.58 -9.25 9.23
N ARG A 159 0.94 -8.66 8.19
CA ARG A 159 1.33 -7.39 7.57
C ARG A 159 0.90 -6.16 8.35
N ALA A 160 -0.11 -6.27 9.21
CA ALA A 160 -0.65 -5.12 9.94
C ALA A 160 0.41 -4.42 10.81
N ILE A 161 1.30 -5.19 11.46
CA ILE A 161 2.37 -4.66 12.33
C ILE A 161 3.69 -4.73 11.56
N LYS A 162 4.26 -3.57 11.25
CA LYS A 162 5.50 -3.43 10.49
C LYS A 162 6.72 -3.70 11.37
N THR A 163 7.72 -4.32 10.80
CA THR A 163 9.06 -4.40 11.41
C THR A 163 9.83 -3.09 11.22
N ALA A 164 10.93 -2.93 11.92
CA ALA A 164 11.79 -1.76 11.73
C ALA A 164 12.26 -1.62 10.27
N GLN A 165 12.61 -2.72 9.61
CA GLN A 165 13.05 -2.71 8.22
C GLN A 165 11.91 -2.30 7.25
N GLU A 166 10.68 -2.73 7.50
CA GLU A 166 9.51 -2.29 6.73
C GLU A 166 9.25 -0.79 6.90
N ILE A 167 9.34 -0.30 8.14
CA ILE A 167 9.20 1.12 8.47
C ILE A 167 10.27 1.96 7.74
N ASP A 168 11.52 1.50 7.71
CA ASP A 168 12.59 2.22 7.00
C ASP A 168 12.32 2.32 5.49
N ARG A 169 11.78 1.26 4.86
CA ARG A 169 11.35 1.32 3.45
C ARG A 169 10.19 2.30 3.26
N MET A 170 9.22 2.29 4.15
CA MET A 170 8.10 3.24 4.10
C MET A 170 8.55 4.69 4.32
N ARG A 171 9.56 4.93 5.17
CA ARG A 171 10.18 6.25 5.31
C ARG A 171 10.79 6.73 4.00
N MET A 172 11.51 5.87 3.27
CA MET A 172 12.06 6.23 1.95
C MET A 172 10.96 6.57 0.95
N ALA A 173 9.85 5.84 0.93
CA ALA A 173 8.72 6.18 0.07
C ALA A 173 8.09 7.54 0.44
N ASN A 174 7.96 7.84 1.73
CA ASN A 174 7.46 9.13 2.22
C ASN A 174 8.42 10.30 1.92
N GLU A 175 9.73 10.07 2.01
CA GLU A 175 10.74 11.07 1.62
C GLU A 175 10.68 11.37 0.12
N LEU A 176 10.53 10.34 -0.72
CA LEU A 176 10.35 10.52 -2.17
C LEU A 176 9.06 11.26 -2.50
N ALA A 177 7.99 11.00 -1.76
CA ALA A 177 6.73 11.74 -1.91
C ALA A 177 6.93 13.23 -1.56
N ALA A 178 7.64 13.53 -0.48
CA ALA A 178 7.96 14.92 -0.11
C ALA A 178 8.76 15.62 -1.21
N LEU A 179 9.79 14.97 -1.78
CA LEU A 179 10.59 15.52 -2.89
C LEU A 179 9.73 15.79 -4.15
N GLY A 180 8.78 14.89 -4.44
CA GLY A 180 7.83 15.08 -5.56
C GLY A 180 6.93 16.29 -5.34
N MET A 181 6.42 16.48 -4.14
CA MET A 181 5.56 17.61 -3.80
C MET A 181 6.34 18.94 -3.75
N GLU A 182 7.57 18.94 -3.23
CA GLU A 182 8.45 20.11 -3.28
C GLU A 182 8.74 20.53 -4.73
N HIS A 183 9.04 19.55 -5.60
CA HIS A 183 9.29 19.81 -7.02
C HIS A 183 8.07 20.43 -7.71
N ALA A 184 6.86 19.96 -7.38
CA ALA A 184 5.61 20.49 -7.93
C ALA A 184 5.29 21.89 -7.39
N ARG A 185 5.43 22.10 -6.08
CA ARG A 185 5.23 23.41 -5.43
C ARG A 185 6.05 24.51 -6.11
N ASP A 186 7.31 24.23 -6.40
CA ASP A 186 8.23 25.21 -6.98
C ASP A 186 7.93 25.53 -8.45
N ARG A 187 7.03 24.78 -9.09
CA ARG A 187 6.78 24.85 -10.55
C ARG A 187 5.33 25.01 -10.94
N ILE A 188 4.40 24.76 -10.04
CA ILE A 188 2.97 24.90 -10.34
C ILE A 188 2.64 26.33 -10.70
N GLN A 189 1.88 26.51 -11.78
CA GLN A 189 1.45 27.82 -12.26
C GLN A 189 -0.02 27.77 -12.72
N PRO A 190 -0.76 28.87 -12.61
CA PRO A 190 -2.09 28.96 -13.21
C PRO A 190 -2.06 28.61 -14.70
N GLY A 191 -3.08 27.92 -15.15
CA GLY A 191 -3.21 27.44 -16.53
C GLY A 191 -2.61 26.06 -16.80
N MET A 192 -1.75 25.53 -15.92
CA MET A 192 -1.29 24.14 -16.00
C MET A 192 -2.49 23.19 -15.86
N LYS A 193 -2.52 22.12 -16.64
CA LYS A 193 -3.55 21.08 -16.48
C LYS A 193 -3.27 20.21 -15.26
N GLU A 194 -4.32 19.70 -14.63
CA GLU A 194 -4.22 18.70 -13.58
C GLU A 194 -3.30 17.53 -13.97
N SER A 195 -3.43 17.05 -15.22
CA SER A 195 -2.59 15.97 -15.75
C SER A 195 -1.12 16.36 -15.92
N GLU A 196 -0.80 17.63 -16.17
CA GLU A 196 0.58 18.12 -16.25
C GLU A 196 1.21 18.19 -14.86
N VAL A 197 0.44 18.57 -13.84
CA VAL A 197 0.88 18.54 -12.43
C VAL A 197 1.18 17.11 -12.00
N GLY A 198 0.28 16.16 -12.29
CA GLY A 198 0.51 14.73 -11.99
C GLY A 198 1.76 14.18 -12.68
N ALA A 199 1.90 14.41 -13.97
CA ALA A 199 3.06 13.95 -14.75
C ALA A 199 4.40 14.54 -14.22
N MET A 200 4.38 15.80 -13.78
CA MET A 200 5.54 16.47 -13.19
C MET A 200 5.98 15.79 -11.87
N ILE A 201 5.04 15.46 -11.00
CA ILE A 201 5.31 14.77 -9.73
C ILE A 201 5.83 13.36 -9.98
N GLU A 202 5.10 12.57 -10.77
CA GLU A 202 5.45 11.17 -11.06
C GLU A 202 6.79 11.05 -11.76
N GLY A 203 7.03 11.89 -12.77
CA GLY A 203 8.30 11.92 -13.49
C GLY A 203 9.48 12.29 -12.60
N HIS A 204 9.31 13.26 -11.71
CA HIS A 204 10.36 13.63 -10.75
C HIS A 204 10.66 12.49 -9.78
N ILE A 205 9.63 11.91 -9.15
CA ILE A 205 9.81 10.80 -8.19
C ILE A 205 10.51 9.62 -8.86
N HIS A 206 10.14 9.28 -10.10
CA HIS A 206 10.82 8.21 -10.84
C HIS A 206 12.31 8.55 -11.09
N ALA A 207 12.61 9.78 -11.48
CA ALA A 207 13.98 10.22 -11.80
C ALA A 207 14.90 10.23 -10.59
N VAL A 208 14.42 10.69 -9.42
CA VAL A 208 15.26 10.79 -8.20
C VAL A 208 15.20 9.54 -7.34
N GLY A 209 14.18 8.72 -7.49
CA GLY A 209 13.90 7.58 -6.63
C GLY A 209 14.74 6.35 -6.95
N VAL A 210 15.05 6.11 -8.24
CA VAL A 210 15.94 5.01 -8.62
C VAL A 210 17.37 5.33 -8.15
N GLY A 211 17.93 4.47 -7.31
CA GLY A 211 19.21 4.69 -6.65
C GLY A 211 19.13 5.56 -5.39
N TYR A 212 17.93 5.91 -4.92
CA TYR A 212 17.78 6.73 -3.71
C TYR A 212 18.46 6.09 -2.51
N LYS A 213 19.24 6.89 -1.78
CA LYS A 213 20.11 6.45 -0.66
C LYS A 213 21.00 5.25 -0.98
N GLY A 214 21.24 4.95 -2.26
CA GLY A 214 22.08 3.83 -2.71
C GLY A 214 21.42 2.44 -2.57
N VAL A 215 20.13 2.37 -2.21
CA VAL A 215 19.44 1.11 -1.94
C VAL A 215 18.17 0.90 -2.75
N VAL A 216 17.43 1.94 -3.11
CA VAL A 216 16.17 1.82 -3.86
C VAL A 216 16.44 1.43 -5.30
N GLU A 217 15.96 0.26 -5.71
CA GLU A 217 16.10 -0.22 -7.10
C GLU A 217 14.92 0.19 -7.97
N MET A 218 13.72 0.29 -7.39
CA MET A 218 12.52 0.70 -8.10
C MET A 218 11.74 1.75 -7.29
N ALA A 219 11.52 2.90 -7.90
CA ALA A 219 10.61 3.92 -7.40
C ALA A 219 9.52 4.17 -8.42
N ARG A 220 8.29 4.27 -7.96
CA ARG A 220 7.12 4.60 -8.76
C ARG A 220 6.20 5.53 -8.00
N ALA A 221 5.46 6.34 -8.74
CA ALA A 221 4.37 7.13 -8.20
C ALA A 221 3.13 7.00 -9.08
N PHE A 222 1.98 7.15 -8.46
CA PHE A 222 0.70 7.32 -9.13
C PHE A 222 -0.01 8.48 -8.45
N THR A 223 -0.59 9.38 -9.25
CA THR A 223 -1.30 10.56 -8.75
C THR A 223 -2.73 10.62 -9.27
N LEU A 224 -3.62 11.12 -8.41
CA LEU A 224 -4.88 11.71 -8.83
C LEU A 224 -4.83 13.19 -8.48
N VAL A 225 -5.08 14.05 -9.46
CA VAL A 225 -4.99 15.49 -9.30
C VAL A 225 -6.31 16.14 -9.67
N TRP A 226 -6.83 16.98 -8.78
CA TRP A 226 -8.07 17.74 -8.99
C TRP A 226 -7.88 19.17 -8.49
N SER A 227 -8.49 20.13 -9.18
CA SER A 227 -8.36 21.56 -8.88
C SER A 227 -9.71 22.22 -8.61
N GLY A 228 -9.76 23.07 -7.58
CA GLY A 228 -10.90 23.91 -7.22
C GLY A 228 -12.23 23.16 -7.20
N PRO A 229 -13.27 23.64 -7.92
CA PRO A 229 -14.57 22.98 -7.99
C PRO A 229 -14.56 21.56 -8.58
N GLY A 230 -13.46 21.16 -9.24
CA GLY A 230 -13.26 19.81 -9.77
C GLY A 230 -12.79 18.80 -8.73
N ILE A 231 -12.45 19.25 -7.52
CA ILE A 231 -12.01 18.34 -6.45
C ILE A 231 -13.16 17.40 -6.08
N ALA A 232 -12.91 16.12 -6.27
CA ALA A 232 -13.83 15.04 -5.99
C ALA A 232 -13.04 13.79 -5.57
N THR A 233 -13.74 12.75 -5.15
CA THR A 233 -13.12 11.46 -4.86
C THR A 233 -13.54 10.42 -5.88
N PHE A 234 -12.70 9.40 -6.12
CA PHE A 234 -12.95 8.28 -7.05
C PHE A 234 -13.13 8.66 -8.52
N THR A 235 -12.61 9.79 -8.95
CA THR A 235 -12.62 10.21 -10.36
C THR A 235 -11.20 10.24 -10.93
N ALA A 236 -11.08 10.23 -12.25
CA ALA A 236 -9.78 10.34 -12.90
C ALA A 236 -9.29 11.79 -12.90
N THR A 237 -7.97 11.97 -12.87
CA THR A 237 -7.33 13.25 -13.20
C THR A 237 -7.78 13.73 -14.58
N GLY A 238 -8.16 14.99 -14.64
CA GLY A 238 -8.69 15.62 -15.84
C GLY A 238 -7.71 16.53 -16.58
N SER A 239 -8.28 17.39 -17.39
CA SER A 239 -7.56 18.45 -18.12
C SER A 239 -7.96 19.85 -17.65
N ARG A 240 -8.63 19.95 -16.48
CA ARG A 240 -8.97 21.24 -15.88
C ARG A 240 -7.68 22.03 -15.64
N PRO A 241 -7.65 23.32 -15.97
CA PRO A 241 -6.52 24.16 -15.61
C PRO A 241 -6.52 24.44 -14.11
N VAL A 242 -5.33 24.51 -13.55
CA VAL A 242 -5.08 25.06 -12.22
C VAL A 242 -5.38 26.55 -12.25
N GLU A 243 -6.13 27.01 -11.28
CA GLU A 243 -6.50 28.43 -11.17
C GLU A 243 -5.83 29.06 -9.95
N GLU A 244 -5.62 30.38 -10.04
CA GLU A 244 -5.11 31.17 -8.94
C GLU A 244 -6.14 31.20 -7.80
N HIS A 245 -5.69 31.11 -6.54
CA HIS A 245 -6.54 31.13 -5.34
C HIS A 245 -7.43 29.89 -5.11
N GLU A 246 -7.34 28.88 -5.98
CA GLU A 246 -8.00 27.58 -5.80
C GLU A 246 -7.00 26.51 -5.37
N PRO A 247 -7.40 25.56 -4.49
CA PRO A 247 -6.54 24.45 -4.14
C PRO A 247 -6.41 23.47 -5.32
N THR A 248 -5.24 22.91 -5.48
CA THR A 248 -4.98 21.73 -6.30
C THR A 248 -4.65 20.59 -5.36
N LEU A 249 -5.58 19.66 -5.23
CA LEU A 249 -5.45 18.46 -4.42
C LEU A 249 -4.69 17.39 -5.21
N VAL A 250 -3.65 16.85 -4.60
CA VAL A 250 -2.86 15.75 -5.13
C VAL A 250 -2.99 14.56 -4.20
N GLU A 251 -3.70 13.55 -4.63
CA GLU A 251 -3.65 12.22 -4.02
C GLU A 251 -2.45 11.48 -4.60
N LEU A 252 -1.55 11.02 -3.75
CA LEU A 252 -0.22 10.59 -4.15
C LEU A 252 0.16 9.26 -3.48
N TRP A 253 0.30 8.24 -4.30
CA TRP A 253 0.90 6.97 -3.91
C TRP A 253 2.33 6.88 -4.42
N VAL A 254 3.27 6.64 -3.53
CA VAL A 254 4.67 6.39 -3.90
C VAL A 254 5.10 5.03 -3.40
N CYS A 255 5.74 4.28 -4.27
CA CYS A 255 6.30 2.98 -3.97
C CYS A 255 7.82 3.02 -4.07
N ALA A 256 8.50 2.56 -3.03
CA ALA A 256 9.92 2.28 -3.02
C ALA A 256 10.14 0.78 -2.73
N ASP A 257 10.62 0.05 -3.73
CA ASP A 257 10.87 -1.40 -3.65
C ASP A 257 9.72 -2.22 -3.04
N GLY A 258 8.48 -1.90 -3.46
CA GLY A 258 7.28 -2.62 -3.08
C GLY A 258 6.61 -2.16 -1.79
N TYR A 259 7.17 -1.16 -1.09
CA TYR A 259 6.51 -0.51 0.06
C TYR A 259 5.98 0.86 -0.33
N TRP A 260 4.75 1.13 0.10
CA TRP A 260 3.96 2.26 -0.36
C TRP A 260 3.79 3.34 0.71
N THR A 261 3.55 4.55 0.25
CA THR A 261 2.87 5.62 0.97
C THR A 261 1.51 5.87 0.33
N ASP A 262 0.60 6.45 1.08
CA ASP A 262 -0.68 6.97 0.63
C ASP A 262 -0.90 8.33 1.28
N LEU A 263 -0.91 9.38 0.48
CA LEU A 263 -0.89 10.76 0.95
C LEU A 263 -1.82 11.64 0.12
N THR A 264 -2.50 12.56 0.77
CA THR A 264 -3.09 13.70 0.08
C THR A 264 -2.39 14.98 0.49
N LYS A 265 -1.84 15.68 -0.48
CA LYS A 265 -1.22 16.98 -0.31
C LYS A 265 -1.89 18.00 -1.24
N ASN A 266 -1.80 19.25 -0.88
CA ASN A 266 -2.41 20.31 -1.66
C ASN A 266 -1.38 21.34 -2.09
N LEU A 267 -1.67 22.00 -3.21
CA LEU A 267 -0.92 23.13 -3.77
C LEU A 267 -1.91 24.26 -4.07
N CYS A 268 -1.44 25.50 -4.09
CA CYS A 268 -2.25 26.63 -4.50
C CYS A 268 -1.36 27.73 -5.07
N PRO A 269 -1.47 28.07 -6.34
CA PRO A 269 -0.90 29.30 -6.85
C PRO A 269 -1.63 30.50 -6.25
N GLY A 270 -0.92 31.32 -5.49
CA GLY A 270 -1.50 32.46 -4.78
C GLY A 270 -2.11 32.11 -3.42
N THR A 271 -3.02 32.93 -2.94
CA THR A 271 -3.64 32.81 -1.61
C THR A 271 -5.02 32.17 -1.70
N LEU A 272 -5.27 31.14 -0.90
CA LEU A 272 -6.58 30.50 -0.83
C LEU A 272 -7.71 31.49 -0.53
N THR A 273 -8.87 31.28 -1.15
CA THR A 273 -10.08 32.00 -0.75
C THR A 273 -10.46 31.70 0.70
N PRO A 274 -11.18 32.60 1.39
CA PRO A 274 -11.52 32.41 2.81
C PRO A 274 -12.16 31.06 3.13
N ARG A 275 -13.08 30.60 2.31
CA ARG A 275 -13.78 29.32 2.52
C ARG A 275 -12.84 28.11 2.50
N TYR A 276 -11.92 28.07 1.54
CA TYR A 276 -10.92 26.98 1.50
C TYR A 276 -9.94 27.10 2.67
N SER A 277 -9.58 28.31 3.07
CA SER A 277 -8.68 28.53 4.21
C SER A 277 -9.31 28.09 5.52
N GLU A 278 -10.58 28.40 5.76
CA GLU A 278 -11.34 27.95 6.96
C GLU A 278 -11.48 26.42 6.98
N LEU A 279 -11.80 25.80 5.84
CA LEU A 279 -11.83 24.35 5.74
C LEU A 279 -10.46 23.72 6.01
N LEU A 280 -9.39 24.29 5.46
CA LEU A 280 -8.03 23.80 5.73
C LEU A 280 -7.69 23.84 7.20
N ASP A 281 -8.02 24.93 7.90
CA ASP A 281 -7.80 25.05 9.34
C ASP A 281 -8.56 23.96 10.14
N LEU A 282 -9.80 23.67 9.75
CA LEU A 282 -10.60 22.58 10.35
C LEU A 282 -9.93 21.21 10.11
N LEU A 283 -9.49 20.94 8.87
CA LEU A 283 -8.89 19.66 8.52
C LEU A 283 -7.53 19.45 9.19
N LEU A 284 -6.68 20.50 9.26
CA LEU A 284 -5.40 20.46 9.96
C LEU A 284 -5.59 20.21 11.47
N ALA A 285 -6.55 20.89 12.10
CA ALA A 285 -6.87 20.66 13.50
C ALA A 285 -7.45 19.25 13.74
N THR A 286 -8.19 18.72 12.77
CA THR A 286 -8.73 17.36 12.84
C THR A 286 -7.63 16.32 12.65
N LEU A 287 -6.72 16.50 11.70
CA LEU A 287 -5.57 15.61 11.48
C LEU A 287 -4.65 15.57 12.72
N SER A 288 -4.36 16.73 13.31
CA SER A 288 -3.57 16.84 14.56
C SER A 288 -4.24 16.07 15.72
N ALA A 289 -5.55 16.28 15.93
CA ALA A 289 -6.28 15.56 16.96
C ALA A 289 -6.33 14.05 16.70
N SER A 290 -6.37 13.64 15.44
CA SER A 290 -6.32 12.23 15.04
C SER A 290 -4.96 11.61 15.32
N ALA A 291 -3.87 12.33 15.04
CA ALA A 291 -2.52 11.90 15.34
C ALA A 291 -2.29 11.73 16.86
N ASP A 292 -2.77 12.68 17.67
CA ASP A 292 -2.69 12.62 19.14
C ASP A 292 -3.52 11.47 19.73
N PHE A 293 -4.67 11.17 19.13
CA PHE A 293 -5.52 10.05 19.53
C PHE A 293 -4.92 8.69 19.15
N SER A 294 -4.23 8.63 18.01
CA SER A 294 -3.75 7.38 17.41
C SER A 294 -2.51 6.84 18.14
N ARG A 295 -2.73 5.86 19.01
CA ARG A 295 -1.68 5.18 19.80
C ARG A 295 -2.04 3.73 20.07
N ASP A 296 -1.10 2.97 20.56
CA ASP A 296 -1.31 1.58 20.97
C ASP A 296 -2.48 1.45 21.93
N GLY A 297 -3.40 0.55 21.64
CA GLY A 297 -4.62 0.32 22.41
C GLY A 297 -5.82 1.19 22.03
N ALA A 298 -5.65 2.22 21.20
CA ALA A 298 -6.77 3.06 20.76
C ALA A 298 -7.68 2.34 19.76
N SER A 299 -8.97 2.66 19.79
CA SER A 299 -9.99 2.06 18.91
C SER A 299 -10.02 2.75 17.55
N LEU A 300 -9.98 1.96 16.47
CA LEU A 300 -10.18 2.46 15.10
C LEU A 300 -11.59 3.03 14.89
N ALA A 301 -12.60 2.45 15.56
CA ALA A 301 -13.96 2.97 15.48
C ALA A 301 -14.13 4.32 16.20
N GLU A 302 -13.38 4.55 17.27
CA GLU A 302 -13.40 5.84 17.95
C GLU A 302 -12.64 6.90 17.16
N LEU A 303 -11.56 6.55 16.46
CA LEU A 303 -10.90 7.43 15.51
C LEU A 303 -11.86 7.89 14.40
N ASP A 304 -12.62 6.96 13.80
CA ASP A 304 -13.60 7.32 12.77
C ASP A 304 -14.66 8.29 13.32
N ARG A 305 -15.20 8.01 14.50
CA ARG A 305 -16.17 8.91 15.15
C ARG A 305 -15.58 10.29 15.47
N LEU A 306 -14.34 10.34 15.95
CA LEU A 306 -13.65 11.59 16.25
C LEU A 306 -13.53 12.47 15.01
N VAL A 307 -13.03 11.91 13.90
CA VAL A 307 -12.86 12.65 12.64
C VAL A 307 -14.20 13.17 12.13
N ARG A 308 -15.21 12.31 12.02
CA ARG A 308 -16.54 12.70 11.49
C ARG A 308 -17.23 13.74 12.37
N ALA A 309 -17.19 13.57 13.69
CA ALA A 309 -17.81 14.53 14.62
C ALA A 309 -17.16 15.92 14.52
N ARG A 310 -15.84 16.00 14.33
CA ARG A 310 -15.15 17.28 14.16
C ARG A 310 -15.53 17.97 12.84
N ILE A 311 -15.60 17.20 11.75
CA ILE A 311 -15.96 17.72 10.43
C ILE A 311 -17.42 18.16 10.40
N GLU A 312 -18.32 17.38 10.98
CA GLU A 312 -19.75 17.76 11.13
C GLU A 312 -19.90 19.02 11.98
N GLY A 313 -19.21 19.08 13.12
CA GLY A 313 -19.19 20.27 13.99
C GLY A 313 -18.63 21.52 13.30
N GLY A 314 -17.80 21.36 12.30
CA GLY A 314 -17.27 22.41 11.45
C GLY A 314 -18.21 22.83 10.29
N GLY A 315 -19.43 22.27 10.23
CA GLY A 315 -20.43 22.66 9.25
C GLY A 315 -20.48 21.79 7.97
N TYR A 316 -19.85 20.60 8.00
CA TYR A 316 -19.84 19.66 6.86
C TYR A 316 -20.49 18.32 7.26
N PRO A 317 -21.82 18.25 7.44
CA PRO A 317 -22.51 17.06 7.89
C PRO A 317 -22.40 15.93 6.85
N GLY A 318 -22.22 14.70 7.35
CA GLY A 318 -22.09 13.50 6.48
C GLY A 318 -20.76 13.36 5.74
N GLN A 319 -19.78 14.23 6.01
CA GLN A 319 -18.46 14.18 5.39
C GLN A 319 -17.41 13.50 6.33
N PRO A 320 -16.36 12.90 5.74
CA PRO A 320 -16.23 12.53 4.34
C PRO A 320 -17.10 11.31 3.97
N SER A 321 -17.37 11.12 2.67
CA SER A 321 -18.13 9.97 2.15
C SER A 321 -17.28 8.70 1.95
N HIS A 322 -16.00 8.75 2.26
CA HIS A 322 -15.04 7.64 2.19
C HIS A 322 -14.57 7.19 3.59
N PRO A 323 -13.87 6.05 3.74
CA PRO A 323 -13.16 5.70 4.96
C PRO A 323 -12.19 6.80 5.37
N ILE A 324 -11.94 6.95 6.67
CA ILE A 324 -11.09 8.04 7.19
C ILE A 324 -9.69 7.56 7.57
N ALA A 325 -9.45 6.29 7.63
CA ALA A 325 -8.12 5.71 7.84
C ALA A 325 -8.07 4.24 7.45
N HIS A 326 -6.91 3.83 6.95
CA HIS A 326 -6.59 2.45 6.60
C HIS A 326 -5.10 2.14 6.80
N GLY A 327 -4.75 0.86 6.80
CA GLY A 327 -3.36 0.42 6.82
C GLY A 327 -2.65 0.70 5.50
N VAL A 328 -1.36 0.95 5.58
CA VAL A 328 -0.44 1.12 4.45
C VAL A 328 0.79 0.26 4.68
N GLY A 329 1.39 -0.28 3.63
CA GLY A 329 2.58 -1.11 3.74
C GLY A 329 3.05 -1.64 2.39
N ALA A 330 3.04 -2.95 2.20
CA ALA A 330 3.32 -3.56 0.91
C ALA A 330 2.18 -3.34 -0.13
N ARG A 331 1.11 -2.64 0.28
CA ARG A 331 0.07 -2.03 -0.58
C ARG A 331 -0.23 -0.63 -0.10
N GLY A 332 -0.75 0.22 -1.00
CA GLY A 332 -1.30 1.52 -0.63
C GLY A 332 -2.49 1.39 0.32
N HIS A 333 -3.37 0.41 0.08
CA HIS A 333 -4.48 0.08 0.95
C HIS A 333 -4.38 -1.36 1.46
N GLU A 334 -4.30 -1.52 2.78
CA GLU A 334 -4.35 -2.82 3.43
C GLU A 334 -5.05 -2.72 4.80
N PRO A 335 -5.51 -3.82 5.41
CA PRO A 335 -6.03 -3.80 6.77
C PRO A 335 -4.97 -3.29 7.78
N PRO A 336 -5.43 -2.67 8.90
CA PRO A 336 -6.83 -2.49 9.30
C PRO A 336 -7.48 -1.26 8.66
N TYR A 337 -8.83 -1.24 8.66
CA TYR A 337 -9.63 -0.09 8.23
C TYR A 337 -10.37 0.51 9.42
N ALA A 338 -10.42 1.84 9.50
CA ALA A 338 -11.26 2.53 10.49
C ALA A 338 -12.73 2.51 10.02
N HIS A 339 -13.62 2.07 10.91
CA HIS A 339 -15.05 2.06 10.65
C HIS A 339 -15.82 2.07 11.97
N GLN A 340 -16.91 2.87 12.07
CA GLN A 340 -17.66 3.08 13.31
C GLN A 340 -18.22 1.80 13.94
N ALA A 341 -18.59 0.82 13.12
CA ALA A 341 -19.05 -0.51 13.57
C ALA A 341 -17.90 -1.53 13.73
N GLY A 342 -16.65 -1.12 13.51
CA GLY A 342 -15.50 -2.00 13.63
C GLY A 342 -15.07 -2.21 15.08
N THR A 343 -14.36 -3.32 15.33
CA THR A 343 -13.80 -3.65 16.66
C THR A 343 -12.26 -3.60 16.67
N GLY A 344 -11.66 -3.09 15.58
CA GLY A 344 -10.22 -3.03 15.43
C GLY A 344 -9.55 -2.10 16.46
N ILE A 345 -8.41 -2.54 16.97
CA ILE A 345 -7.59 -1.80 17.94
C ILE A 345 -6.23 -1.53 17.33
N MET A 346 -5.76 -0.31 17.42
CA MET A 346 -4.43 0.07 16.99
C MET A 346 -3.35 -0.62 17.82
N ARG A 347 -2.25 -1.00 17.17
CA ARG A 347 -1.08 -1.60 17.82
C ARG A 347 0.19 -0.90 17.40
N SER A 348 1.14 -0.81 18.31
CA SER A 348 2.49 -0.30 17.99
C SER A 348 3.08 -1.03 16.79
N GLY A 349 3.64 -0.30 15.85
CA GLY A 349 4.17 -0.81 14.58
C GLY A 349 3.16 -0.84 13.43
N MET A 350 1.88 -0.53 13.66
CA MET A 350 0.95 -0.24 12.56
C MET A 350 1.33 1.08 11.89
N VAL A 351 1.15 1.15 10.58
CA VAL A 351 1.19 2.42 9.83
C VAL A 351 -0.18 2.62 9.22
N LEU A 352 -0.78 3.78 9.52
CA LEU A 352 -2.11 4.15 9.04
C LEU A 352 -2.02 5.42 8.20
N ALA A 353 -2.66 5.42 7.02
CA ALA A 353 -3.10 6.65 6.38
C ALA A 353 -4.29 7.19 7.16
N ILE A 354 -4.28 8.50 7.47
CA ILE A 354 -5.39 9.19 8.15
C ILE A 354 -5.76 10.41 7.31
N GLU A 355 -7.01 10.45 6.81
CA GLU A 355 -7.43 11.28 5.68
C GLU A 355 -8.72 12.10 5.94
N PRO A 356 -8.73 13.04 6.90
CA PRO A 356 -9.87 13.92 7.07
C PRO A 356 -10.11 14.79 5.84
N ALA A 357 -11.38 14.84 5.39
CA ALA A 357 -11.78 15.55 4.20
C ALA A 357 -13.19 16.12 4.33
N ALA A 358 -13.49 17.17 3.56
CA ALA A 358 -14.85 17.60 3.34
C ALA A 358 -15.00 18.13 1.90
N TYR A 359 -16.11 17.76 1.28
CA TYR A 359 -16.46 18.14 -0.07
C TYR A 359 -17.86 18.75 -0.11
N TRP A 360 -18.12 19.63 -1.07
CA TRP A 360 -19.45 20.20 -1.28
C TRP A 360 -19.77 20.37 -2.74
N GLU A 361 -21.02 20.24 -3.08
CA GLU A 361 -21.50 20.34 -4.45
C GLU A 361 -21.17 21.72 -5.08
N GLY A 362 -20.62 21.70 -6.28
CA GLY A 362 -20.28 22.89 -7.06
C GLY A 362 -19.06 23.67 -6.58
N GLY A 363 -18.40 23.24 -5.51
CA GLY A 363 -17.24 23.94 -4.97
C GLY A 363 -16.05 23.05 -4.66
N GLY A 364 -16.11 21.73 -4.98
CA GLY A 364 -15.03 20.80 -4.71
C GLY A 364 -14.88 20.49 -3.22
N GLY A 365 -13.71 20.73 -2.67
CA GLY A 365 -13.40 20.40 -1.27
C GLY A 365 -11.92 20.46 -0.96
N LEU A 366 -11.55 19.87 0.16
CA LEU A 366 -10.16 19.61 0.55
C LEU A 366 -10.07 18.26 1.27
N ARG A 367 -8.91 17.63 1.16
CA ARG A 367 -8.44 16.52 1.99
C ARG A 367 -7.01 16.81 2.42
N VAL A 368 -6.69 16.48 3.65
CA VAL A 368 -5.32 16.39 4.13
C VAL A 368 -5.10 14.98 4.64
N GLU A 369 -3.99 14.38 4.25
CA GLU A 369 -3.72 12.99 4.57
C GLU A 369 -2.24 12.78 4.78
N ASP A 370 -1.93 11.94 5.76
CA ASP A 370 -0.56 11.50 6.00
C ASP A 370 -0.49 10.07 6.54
N ASN A 371 0.70 9.48 6.44
CA ASN A 371 1.02 8.20 7.03
C ASN A 371 1.54 8.37 8.45
N PHE A 372 0.91 7.69 9.38
CA PHE A 372 1.23 7.75 10.81
C PHE A 372 1.69 6.39 11.33
N LEU A 373 2.89 6.34 11.88
CA LEU A 373 3.41 5.18 12.61
C LEU A 373 2.83 5.20 14.03
N ILE A 374 2.12 4.14 14.37
CA ILE A 374 1.51 3.97 15.69
C ILE A 374 2.56 3.51 16.70
N GLY A 375 2.67 4.24 17.79
CA GLY A 375 3.52 3.97 18.94
C GLY A 375 2.74 3.91 20.25
N ARG A 376 3.46 3.88 21.37
CA ARG A 376 2.83 3.97 22.73
C ARG A 376 2.37 5.38 23.09
N GLY A 377 3.03 6.40 22.55
CA GLY A 377 2.65 7.81 22.63
C GLY A 377 1.84 8.24 21.41
N PRO A 378 1.71 9.57 21.17
CA PRO A 378 1.16 10.10 19.93
C PRO A 378 1.85 9.48 18.72
N SER A 379 1.10 9.31 17.63
CA SER A 379 1.64 8.72 16.40
C SER A 379 2.69 9.62 15.74
N GLU A 380 3.64 9.00 15.06
CA GLU A 380 4.68 9.69 14.32
C GLU A 380 4.25 9.87 12.86
N LYS A 381 4.21 11.10 12.40
CA LYS A 381 4.02 11.43 10.99
C LYS A 381 5.26 11.06 10.18
N LEU A 382 5.08 10.33 9.07
CA LEU A 382 6.21 9.83 8.26
C LEU A 382 6.65 10.80 7.15
N CYS A 383 5.72 11.53 6.54
CA CYS A 383 6.04 12.47 5.46
C CYS A 383 6.46 13.84 6.03
N SER A 384 7.59 14.35 5.56
CA SER A 384 8.11 15.66 5.98
C SER A 384 7.46 16.85 5.27
N TYR A 385 6.77 16.61 4.13
CA TYR A 385 6.09 17.69 3.43
C TYR A 385 4.97 18.28 4.30
N PRO A 386 4.87 19.61 4.42
CA PRO A 386 3.88 20.24 5.30
C PRO A 386 2.45 20.04 4.79
N ASP A 387 1.52 19.85 5.74
CA ASP A 387 0.08 19.77 5.42
C ASP A 387 -0.53 21.15 5.22
N ASP A 388 0.01 22.17 5.92
CA ASP A 388 -0.35 23.57 5.70
C ASP A 388 0.42 24.16 4.53
N PHE A 389 -0.12 24.01 3.35
CA PHE A 389 0.51 24.47 2.09
C PHE A 389 0.45 26.00 1.89
N ARG A 390 -0.18 26.76 2.80
CA ARG A 390 -0.12 28.23 2.81
C ARG A 390 1.22 28.77 3.31
N ARG A 391 2.03 27.92 3.94
CA ARG A 391 3.29 28.29 4.61
C ARG A 391 4.56 27.85 3.84
N VAL A 392 4.40 27.37 2.65
CA VAL A 392 5.49 26.82 1.83
C VAL A 392 5.70 27.61 0.55
#